data_895f867c11bbe4481ef0cf6c2091a0f5
#
_entry.id   895f867c11bbe4481ef0cf6c2091a0f5
#
_cell.length_a   1.000
_cell.length_b   1.000
_cell.length_c   1.000
_cell.angle_alpha   90.00
_cell.angle_beta   90.00
_cell.angle_gamma   90.00
#
_symmetry.space_group_name_H-M   'P 1'
#
loop_
_entity.id
_entity.type
_entity.pdbx_description
1 polymer ?
#
loop_
_entity_poly.entity_id
_entity_poly.type
_entity_poly.pdbx_seq_one_letter_code
_entity_poly.pdbx_strand_id
1 'polypeptide(L)'
;FSTPGLSSPEITRRYLAYFRERGHLEIAGAPLTASESTLFVIAGMQPLLPWLRGQTPPPAPRLTAIQRCLRTDDMEAVGKNGRTLSSLNMLGNWSIGDYGKREAISYAVELMDLLGVDRSNVWVTVFAGEPASGLPPDEETIAEWRRVGQPDERIVPLGPEDNLWTMYGPGPCGPDTELFMDRGEAVGCGLPTCRPGCSCERFLEFWNLVFIEYEWLPDGSYAPLPLRSVDTGMGLERIAAVLQHKLTLFEIDLFAGAHQRLAELAPVEGDTPARQRARRVIVDAVRSALYISLAGVVPRPDGRGYVIRQLIRRAARQGRILGLEQPFLGELVAPIIERGEDLFSPDERQHAPHIATVLTDEERRFEHVLTTGLRLLDRMKPDAGGTISGEQLFRLHAERGFPADLAAEILAERGITVDWSGFEAAMERHHTISRASASNRFGTNDVLAGE
;
A
#
# COMPACT_ATOMS: atom_id res chain seq x y z
N PHE A 1 -0.09 -26.47 -23.01
CA PHE A 1 -0.99 -25.33 -22.82
C PHE A 1 -1.34 -25.29 -21.33
N SER A 2 -0.68 -24.44 -20.54
CA SER A 2 -1.11 -24.17 -19.17
C SER A 2 -2.49 -23.49 -19.23
N THR A 3 -3.42 -23.98 -18.43
CA THR A 3 -4.74 -23.36 -18.25
C THR A 3 -4.50 -21.89 -17.85
N PRO A 4 -5.20 -20.91 -18.48
CA PRO A 4 -5.10 -19.53 -18.02
C PRO A 4 -5.43 -19.47 -16.53
N GLY A 5 -4.60 -18.83 -15.73
CA GLY A 5 -4.87 -18.66 -14.29
C GLY A 5 -6.16 -17.87 -14.06
N LEU A 6 -6.74 -17.98 -12.87
CA LEU A 6 -7.96 -17.25 -12.51
C LEU A 6 -7.73 -15.74 -12.65
N SER A 7 -8.69 -15.02 -13.22
CA SER A 7 -8.67 -13.56 -13.25
C SER A 7 -8.90 -12.97 -11.85
N SER A 8 -8.40 -11.77 -11.60
CA SER A 8 -8.59 -11.08 -10.31
C SER A 8 -10.07 -10.89 -9.94
N PRO A 9 -10.98 -10.52 -10.85
CA PRO A 9 -12.42 -10.53 -10.57
C PRO A 9 -12.96 -11.90 -10.21
N GLU A 10 -12.52 -12.97 -10.87
CA GLU A 10 -12.95 -14.33 -10.54
C GLU A 10 -12.45 -14.79 -9.16
N ILE A 11 -11.20 -14.47 -8.80
CA ILE A 11 -10.66 -14.73 -7.47
C ILE A 11 -11.54 -14.04 -6.41
N THR A 12 -11.85 -12.76 -6.62
CA THR A 12 -12.72 -11.99 -5.71
C THR A 12 -14.09 -12.62 -5.55
N ARG A 13 -14.76 -12.99 -6.67
CA ARG A 13 -16.08 -13.64 -6.63
C ARG A 13 -16.06 -14.95 -5.86
N ARG A 14 -15.05 -15.80 -6.09
CA ARG A 14 -14.90 -17.09 -5.38
C ARG A 14 -14.62 -16.89 -3.90
N TYR A 15 -13.76 -15.93 -3.54
CA TYR A 15 -13.48 -15.61 -2.15
C TYR A 15 -14.75 -15.20 -1.40
N LEU A 16 -15.48 -14.23 -1.90
CA LEU A 16 -16.70 -13.74 -1.26
C LEU A 16 -17.79 -14.80 -1.20
N ALA A 17 -17.99 -15.58 -2.28
CA ALA A 17 -18.95 -16.68 -2.32
C ALA A 17 -18.61 -17.75 -1.27
N TYR A 18 -17.34 -18.15 -1.16
CA TYR A 18 -16.86 -19.14 -0.20
C TYR A 18 -17.21 -18.75 1.24
N PHE A 19 -16.97 -17.50 1.63
CA PHE A 19 -17.26 -17.03 2.99
C PHE A 19 -18.77 -16.81 3.24
N ARG A 20 -19.53 -16.34 2.24
CA ARG A 20 -21.00 -16.27 2.35
C ARG A 20 -21.63 -17.63 2.60
N GLU A 21 -21.19 -18.67 1.91
CA GLU A 21 -21.67 -20.05 2.12
C GLU A 21 -21.36 -20.58 3.53
N ARG A 22 -20.38 -19.96 4.24
CA ARG A 22 -20.01 -20.27 5.63
C ARG A 22 -20.60 -19.29 6.66
N GLY A 23 -21.66 -18.56 6.25
CA GLY A 23 -22.44 -17.71 7.13
C GLY A 23 -21.80 -16.34 7.40
N HIS A 24 -20.83 -15.90 6.63
CA HIS A 24 -20.33 -14.54 6.71
C HIS A 24 -21.26 -13.57 5.98
N LEU A 25 -21.62 -12.49 6.66
CA LEU A 25 -22.31 -11.36 6.05
C LEU A 25 -21.31 -10.58 5.17
N GLU A 26 -21.60 -10.50 3.89
CA GLU A 26 -20.83 -9.61 3.00
C GLU A 26 -21.22 -8.16 3.27
N ILE A 27 -20.23 -7.34 3.59
CA ILE A 27 -20.38 -5.91 3.80
C ILE A 27 -19.64 -5.13 2.72
N ALA A 28 -20.09 -3.92 2.43
CA ALA A 28 -19.35 -3.03 1.53
C ALA A 28 -18.03 -2.60 2.16
N GLY A 29 -16.99 -2.50 1.34
CA GLY A 29 -15.73 -1.87 1.77
C GLY A 29 -15.96 -0.41 2.15
N ALA A 30 -15.30 0.04 3.20
CA ALA A 30 -15.36 1.43 3.63
C ALA A 30 -14.64 2.35 2.62
N PRO A 31 -15.02 3.64 2.54
CA PRO A 31 -14.27 4.62 1.78
C PRO A 31 -12.80 4.63 2.19
N LEU A 32 -11.88 4.81 1.24
CA LEU A 32 -10.45 4.82 1.52
C LEU A 32 -10.04 5.86 2.59
N THR A 33 -10.86 6.89 2.79
CA THR A 33 -10.68 7.95 3.78
C THR A 33 -11.29 7.64 5.16
N ALA A 34 -11.90 6.46 5.35
CA ALA A 34 -12.54 6.05 6.60
C ALA A 34 -11.52 5.54 7.63
N SER A 35 -10.52 6.34 7.93
CA SER A 35 -9.54 6.09 8.98
C SER A 35 -9.41 7.31 9.87
N GLU A 36 -9.37 7.10 11.18
CA GLU A 36 -9.17 8.14 12.19
C GLU A 36 -7.68 8.31 12.56
N SER A 37 -6.88 7.24 12.43
CA SER A 37 -5.50 7.20 12.87
C SER A 37 -4.48 7.41 11.74
N THR A 38 -4.88 7.22 10.48
CA THR A 38 -4.01 7.35 9.29
C THR A 38 -4.68 8.18 8.21
N LEU A 39 -3.93 8.69 7.24
CA LEU A 39 -4.49 9.45 6.12
C LEU A 39 -5.49 8.62 5.30
N PHE A 40 -5.19 7.33 5.13
CA PHE A 40 -6.01 6.39 4.37
C PHE A 40 -6.14 5.07 5.12
N VAL A 41 -7.13 4.27 4.78
CA VAL A 41 -7.26 2.90 5.26
C VAL A 41 -6.08 2.08 4.74
N ILE A 42 -5.33 1.45 5.65
CA ILE A 42 -4.11 0.67 5.35
C ILE A 42 -4.31 -0.84 5.48
N ALA A 43 -5.39 -1.26 6.17
CA ALA A 43 -5.74 -2.67 6.40
C ALA A 43 -7.25 -2.85 6.47
N GLY A 44 -7.73 -4.04 6.10
CA GLY A 44 -9.17 -4.34 6.01
C GLY A 44 -9.93 -4.21 7.32
N MET A 45 -9.28 -4.48 8.45
CA MET A 45 -9.89 -4.41 9.77
C MET A 45 -10.03 -2.98 10.31
N GLN A 46 -9.31 -2.00 9.77
CA GLN A 46 -9.26 -0.66 10.34
C GLN A 46 -10.63 0.03 10.45
N PRO A 47 -11.53 -0.06 9.46
CA PRO A 47 -12.90 0.43 9.60
C PRO A 47 -13.75 -0.35 10.59
N LEU A 48 -13.33 -1.56 10.99
CA LEU A 48 -14.07 -2.48 11.86
C LEU A 48 -13.68 -2.36 13.34
N LEU A 49 -12.73 -1.49 13.68
CA LEU A 49 -12.18 -1.32 15.02
C LEU A 49 -13.25 -1.13 16.11
N PRO A 50 -14.33 -0.34 15.91
CA PRO A 50 -15.39 -0.21 16.93
C PRO A 50 -16.04 -1.55 17.28
N TRP A 51 -16.17 -2.45 16.32
CA TRP A 51 -16.71 -3.80 16.53
C TRP A 51 -15.71 -4.73 17.20
N LEU A 52 -14.47 -4.71 16.76
CA LEU A 52 -13.37 -5.53 17.33
C LEU A 52 -13.06 -5.14 18.78
N ARG A 53 -13.25 -3.87 19.14
CA ARG A 53 -13.12 -3.37 20.52
C ARG A 53 -14.36 -3.58 21.37
N GLY A 54 -15.47 -4.10 20.82
CA GLY A 54 -16.73 -4.24 21.53
C GLY A 54 -17.41 -2.91 21.87
N GLN A 55 -17.01 -1.80 21.22
CA GLN A 55 -17.60 -0.48 21.44
C GLN A 55 -19.02 -0.37 20.87
N THR A 56 -19.26 -1.07 19.77
CA THR A 56 -20.57 -1.20 19.13
C THR A 56 -20.78 -2.64 18.69
N PRO A 57 -22.00 -3.16 18.68
CA PRO A 57 -22.26 -4.50 18.16
C PRO A 57 -22.03 -4.53 16.66
N PRO A 58 -21.35 -5.59 16.12
CA PRO A 58 -21.23 -5.79 14.69
C PRO A 58 -22.58 -6.15 14.06
N PRO A 59 -22.76 -5.93 12.75
CA PRO A 59 -23.99 -6.32 12.04
C PRO A 59 -24.18 -7.84 11.99
N ALA A 60 -23.11 -8.62 12.11
CA ALA A 60 -23.07 -10.06 12.26
C ALA A 60 -21.74 -10.48 12.90
N PRO A 61 -21.66 -11.64 13.58
CA PRO A 61 -20.40 -12.12 14.17
C PRO A 61 -19.37 -12.55 13.11
N ARG A 62 -19.80 -12.89 11.90
CA ARG A 62 -18.95 -13.26 10.76
C ARG A 62 -19.15 -12.27 9.64
N LEU A 63 -18.06 -11.66 9.19
CA LEU A 63 -18.10 -10.65 8.13
C LEU A 63 -17.11 -11.02 7.01
N THR A 64 -17.40 -10.60 5.78
CA THR A 64 -16.46 -10.65 4.67
C THR A 64 -16.61 -9.41 3.79
N ALA A 65 -15.52 -8.95 3.22
CA ALA A 65 -15.51 -7.80 2.29
C ALA A 65 -14.27 -7.79 1.39
N ILE A 66 -14.32 -6.94 0.38
CA ILE A 66 -13.14 -6.43 -0.29
C ILE A 66 -12.92 -4.98 0.15
N GLN A 67 -11.73 -4.66 0.66
CA GLN A 67 -11.37 -3.33 1.15
C GLN A 67 -10.21 -2.76 0.36
N ARG A 68 -10.40 -1.59 -0.25
CA ARG A 68 -9.28 -0.82 -0.82
C ARG A 68 -8.43 -0.25 0.31
N CYS A 69 -7.13 -0.48 0.20
CA CYS A 69 -6.12 0.03 1.13
C CYS A 69 -5.09 0.84 0.39
N LEU A 70 -4.49 1.82 1.07
CA LEU A 70 -3.38 2.61 0.55
C LEU A 70 -2.36 2.88 1.65
N ARG A 71 -1.12 2.48 1.39
CA ARG A 71 0.03 2.62 2.28
C ARG A 71 1.00 3.64 1.69
N THR A 72 1.03 4.82 2.27
CA THR A 72 1.89 5.92 1.80
C THR A 72 3.37 5.60 1.95
N ASP A 73 3.72 4.83 2.99
CA ASP A 73 5.10 4.45 3.30
C ASP A 73 5.70 3.51 2.24
N ASP A 74 4.85 2.75 1.55
CA ASP A 74 5.26 1.84 0.48
C ASP A 74 5.57 2.56 -0.85
N MET A 75 5.12 3.80 -1.02
CA MET A 75 5.25 4.54 -2.29
C MET A 75 6.68 4.58 -2.81
N GLU A 76 7.68 4.76 -1.94
CA GLU A 76 9.08 4.83 -2.33
C GLU A 76 9.66 3.48 -2.77
N ALA A 77 9.12 2.37 -2.25
CA ALA A 77 9.55 1.02 -2.58
C ALA A 77 8.98 0.53 -3.92
N VAL A 78 7.87 1.13 -4.40
CA VAL A 78 7.23 0.78 -5.67
C VAL A 78 8.22 0.86 -6.83
N GLY A 79 8.26 -0.21 -7.61
CA GLY A 79 9.15 -0.37 -8.77
C GLY A 79 10.58 -0.77 -8.44
N LYS A 80 11.03 -0.70 -7.17
CA LYS A 80 12.33 -1.21 -6.73
C LYS A 80 12.35 -2.74 -6.61
N ASN A 81 11.21 -3.33 -6.31
CA ASN A 81 10.97 -4.77 -6.24
C ASN A 81 9.71 -5.15 -7.02
N GLY A 82 9.42 -6.45 -7.10
CA GLY A 82 8.24 -6.97 -7.82
C GLY A 82 6.99 -7.15 -6.97
N ARG A 83 7.04 -6.88 -5.65
CA ARG A 83 6.02 -7.28 -4.67
C ARG A 83 5.38 -6.13 -3.90
N THR A 84 5.81 -4.87 -4.10
CA THR A 84 5.30 -3.71 -3.38
C THR A 84 4.43 -2.84 -4.30
N LEU A 85 3.23 -2.53 -3.82
CA LEU A 85 2.27 -1.60 -4.40
C LEU A 85 1.88 -0.59 -3.33
N SER A 86 1.63 0.67 -3.70
CA SER A 86 1.13 1.68 -2.76
C SER A 86 -0.36 1.50 -2.47
N SER A 87 -1.17 1.04 -3.42
CA SER A 87 -2.55 0.66 -3.20
C SER A 87 -2.78 -0.82 -3.47
N LEU A 88 -3.69 -1.43 -2.71
CA LEU A 88 -4.05 -2.84 -2.84
C LEU A 88 -5.53 -3.05 -2.54
N ASN A 89 -6.09 -4.15 -3.06
CA ASN A 89 -7.40 -4.65 -2.69
C ASN A 89 -7.21 -5.80 -1.69
N MET A 90 -7.68 -5.61 -0.47
CA MET A 90 -7.59 -6.62 0.58
C MET A 90 -8.91 -7.39 0.65
N LEU A 91 -8.84 -8.68 0.38
CA LEU A 91 -9.94 -9.61 0.61
C LEU A 91 -9.91 -10.00 2.09
N GLY A 92 -10.98 -9.70 2.82
CA GLY A 92 -11.05 -9.88 4.25
C GLY A 92 -12.19 -10.79 4.69
N ASN A 93 -11.92 -11.60 5.71
CA ASN A 93 -12.95 -12.28 6.49
C ASN A 93 -12.64 -12.12 7.98
N TRP A 94 -13.68 -11.90 8.74
CA TRP A 94 -13.59 -11.60 10.18
C TRP A 94 -14.52 -12.47 11.00
N SER A 95 -14.01 -12.89 12.16
CA SER A 95 -14.78 -13.48 13.24
C SER A 95 -14.72 -12.54 14.45
N ILE A 96 -15.86 -12.06 14.89
CA ILE A 96 -15.97 -11.16 16.05
C ILE A 96 -16.60 -11.96 17.18
N GLY A 97 -15.74 -12.64 17.96
CA GLY A 97 -16.15 -13.48 19.09
C GLY A 97 -16.89 -14.77 18.71
N ASP A 98 -16.70 -15.30 17.49
CA ASP A 98 -17.39 -16.51 17.04
C ASP A 98 -16.39 -17.67 16.85
N TYR A 99 -15.65 -17.72 15.75
CA TYR A 99 -14.65 -18.78 15.53
C TYR A 99 -13.22 -18.29 15.80
N GLY A 100 -12.32 -19.24 16.03
CA GLY A 100 -10.91 -18.98 16.36
C GLY A 100 -9.93 -19.55 15.32
N LYS A 101 -8.73 -19.84 15.79
CA LYS A 101 -7.58 -20.28 14.98
C LYS A 101 -7.88 -21.50 14.13
N ARG A 102 -8.53 -22.50 14.73
CA ARG A 102 -8.85 -23.78 14.11
C ARG A 102 -9.68 -23.62 12.83
N GLU A 103 -10.79 -22.88 12.92
CA GLU A 103 -11.68 -22.64 11.79
C GLU A 103 -11.00 -21.73 10.77
N ALA A 104 -10.31 -20.66 11.21
CA ALA A 104 -9.61 -19.74 10.33
C ALA A 104 -8.57 -20.47 9.46
N ILE A 105 -7.75 -21.33 10.05
CA ILE A 105 -6.75 -22.13 9.33
C ILE A 105 -7.43 -23.17 8.42
N SER A 106 -8.52 -23.81 8.87
CA SER A 106 -9.28 -24.73 8.03
C SER A 106 -9.87 -24.03 6.81
N TYR A 107 -10.48 -22.83 6.99
CA TYR A 107 -10.99 -22.03 5.88
C TYR A 107 -9.88 -21.59 4.92
N ALA A 108 -8.71 -21.25 5.45
CA ALA A 108 -7.58 -20.88 4.61
C ALA A 108 -7.15 -22.04 3.68
N VAL A 109 -7.05 -23.25 4.23
CA VAL A 109 -6.69 -24.44 3.46
C VAL A 109 -7.75 -24.78 2.42
N GLU A 110 -9.02 -24.81 2.81
CA GLU A 110 -10.13 -25.11 1.90
C GLU A 110 -10.24 -24.09 0.75
N LEU A 111 -10.03 -22.79 1.05
CA LEU A 111 -10.06 -21.75 0.03
C LEU A 111 -8.87 -21.82 -0.91
N MET A 112 -7.67 -22.13 -0.41
CA MET A 112 -6.50 -22.37 -1.26
C MET A 112 -6.76 -23.52 -2.25
N ASP A 113 -7.34 -24.63 -1.77
CA ASP A 113 -7.71 -25.77 -2.60
C ASP A 113 -8.77 -25.40 -3.64
N LEU A 114 -9.81 -24.62 -3.26
CA LEU A 114 -10.86 -24.10 -4.16
C LEU A 114 -10.30 -23.17 -5.25
N LEU A 115 -9.32 -22.36 -4.91
CA LEU A 115 -8.66 -21.44 -5.86
C LEU A 115 -7.62 -22.14 -6.73
N GLY A 116 -7.19 -23.37 -6.37
CA GLY A 116 -6.17 -24.13 -7.09
C GLY A 116 -4.74 -23.70 -6.76
N VAL A 117 -4.51 -23.21 -5.54
CA VAL A 117 -3.15 -22.91 -5.06
C VAL A 117 -2.38 -24.20 -4.87
N ASP A 118 -1.18 -24.28 -5.42
CA ASP A 118 -0.29 -25.44 -5.18
C ASP A 118 0.29 -25.37 -3.75
N ARG A 119 -0.41 -26.05 -2.83
CA ARG A 119 -0.02 -26.09 -1.42
C ARG A 119 1.34 -26.73 -1.17
N SER A 120 1.86 -27.51 -2.11
CA SER A 120 3.20 -28.08 -1.98
C SER A 120 4.31 -27.01 -1.96
N ASN A 121 4.02 -25.79 -2.39
CA ASN A 121 4.90 -24.63 -2.39
C ASN A 121 4.50 -23.57 -1.36
N VAL A 122 3.50 -23.85 -0.51
CA VAL A 122 3.08 -22.91 0.55
C VAL A 122 3.90 -23.13 1.81
N TRP A 123 4.42 -22.04 2.35
CA TRP A 123 5.05 -21.94 3.65
C TRP A 123 4.20 -21.08 4.56
N VAL A 124 4.25 -21.30 5.86
CA VAL A 124 3.55 -20.49 6.84
C VAL A 124 4.51 -20.01 7.92
N THR A 125 4.30 -18.79 8.40
CA THR A 125 4.99 -18.28 9.57
C THR A 125 4.07 -18.34 10.79
N VAL A 126 4.65 -18.37 11.98
CA VAL A 126 3.92 -18.37 13.25
C VAL A 126 4.68 -17.57 14.30
N PHE A 127 3.97 -16.99 15.25
CA PHE A 127 4.58 -16.21 16.30
C PHE A 127 5.44 -17.06 17.24
N ALA A 128 6.74 -16.73 17.34
CA ALA A 128 7.72 -17.43 18.18
C ALA A 128 7.67 -17.01 19.65
N GLY A 129 6.80 -16.08 20.02
CA GLY A 129 6.75 -15.48 21.33
C GLY A 129 7.70 -14.28 21.50
N GLU A 130 7.48 -13.50 22.53
CA GLU A 130 8.33 -12.37 22.94
C GLU A 130 8.56 -12.41 24.47
N PRO A 131 9.64 -13.04 24.94
CA PRO A 131 9.91 -13.15 26.38
C PRO A 131 10.00 -11.81 27.13
N ALA A 132 10.44 -10.75 26.45
CA ALA A 132 10.58 -9.41 27.05
C ALA A 132 9.23 -8.81 27.45
N SER A 133 8.15 -9.08 26.69
CA SER A 133 6.80 -8.63 26.96
C SER A 133 5.93 -9.70 27.63
N GLY A 134 6.49 -10.89 27.86
CA GLY A 134 5.79 -12.02 28.49
C GLY A 134 4.81 -12.76 27.57
N LEU A 135 4.86 -12.51 26.26
CA LEU A 135 4.01 -13.19 25.29
C LEU A 135 4.61 -14.57 24.93
N PRO A 136 3.84 -15.67 25.11
CA PRO A 136 4.30 -17.01 24.78
C PRO A 136 4.33 -17.27 23.28
N PRO A 137 5.07 -18.28 22.80
CA PRO A 137 4.93 -18.80 21.43
C PRO A 137 3.50 -19.26 21.15
N ASP A 138 3.04 -19.09 19.91
CA ASP A 138 1.70 -19.52 19.50
C ASP A 138 1.66 -21.02 19.10
N GLU A 139 1.78 -21.87 20.14
CA GLU A 139 1.74 -23.33 19.98
C GLU A 139 0.41 -23.84 19.43
N GLU A 140 -0.71 -23.13 19.68
CA GLU A 140 -2.02 -23.47 19.15
C GLU A 140 -2.04 -23.37 17.63
N THR A 141 -1.52 -22.28 17.08
CA THR A 141 -1.41 -22.07 15.62
C THR A 141 -0.52 -23.14 14.97
N ILE A 142 0.61 -23.50 15.60
CA ILE A 142 1.49 -24.56 15.13
C ILE A 142 0.73 -25.90 15.08
N ALA A 143 0.01 -26.22 16.15
CA ALA A 143 -0.76 -27.47 16.23
C ALA A 143 -1.87 -27.54 15.17
N GLU A 144 -2.55 -26.41 14.89
CA GLU A 144 -3.60 -26.36 13.88
C GLU A 144 -3.04 -26.48 12.44
N TRP A 145 -1.88 -25.89 12.14
CA TRP A 145 -1.21 -26.10 10.85
C TRP A 145 -0.81 -27.56 10.65
N ARG A 146 -0.27 -28.22 11.69
CA ARG A 146 0.04 -29.67 11.65
C ARG A 146 -1.21 -30.52 11.42
N ARG A 147 -2.31 -30.18 12.08
CA ARG A 147 -3.61 -30.87 11.93
C ARG A 147 -4.13 -30.84 10.49
N VAL A 148 -3.93 -29.74 9.76
CA VAL A 148 -4.36 -29.62 8.35
C VAL A 148 -3.31 -30.12 7.35
N GLY A 149 -2.22 -30.74 7.84
CA GLY A 149 -1.20 -31.40 7.03
C GLY A 149 -0.10 -30.50 6.51
N GLN A 150 0.12 -29.33 7.12
CA GLN A 150 1.29 -28.51 6.79
C GLN A 150 2.56 -29.18 7.31
N PRO A 151 3.60 -29.41 6.47
CA PRO A 151 4.86 -30.03 6.90
C PRO A 151 5.61 -29.14 7.90
N ASP A 152 6.22 -29.75 8.93
CA ASP A 152 6.94 -29.03 9.99
C ASP A 152 8.07 -28.12 9.45
N GLU A 153 8.78 -28.60 8.43
CA GLU A 153 9.86 -27.84 7.78
C GLU A 153 9.38 -26.58 7.05
N ARG A 154 8.07 -26.41 6.87
CA ARG A 154 7.44 -25.25 6.25
C ARG A 154 6.60 -24.43 7.23
N ILE A 155 6.69 -24.71 8.52
CA ILE A 155 6.16 -23.88 9.60
C ILE A 155 7.34 -23.13 10.20
N VAL A 156 7.41 -21.82 10.00
CA VAL A 156 8.58 -21.01 10.37
C VAL A 156 8.22 -20.08 11.54
N PRO A 157 8.74 -20.36 12.75
CA PRO A 157 8.58 -19.43 13.86
C PRO A 157 9.40 -18.15 13.63
N LEU A 158 8.74 -16.97 13.74
CA LEU A 158 9.35 -15.67 13.63
C LEU A 158 9.00 -14.78 14.83
N GLY A 159 9.77 -13.73 15.04
CA GLY A 159 9.63 -12.81 16.17
C GLY A 159 8.45 -11.83 16.03
N PRO A 160 8.34 -10.90 17.00
CA PRO A 160 7.26 -9.92 17.02
C PRO A 160 7.30 -8.94 15.85
N GLU A 161 8.45 -8.74 15.23
CA GLU A 161 8.57 -7.86 14.05
C GLU A 161 7.84 -8.41 12.82
N ASP A 162 7.70 -9.74 12.75
CA ASP A 162 7.07 -10.45 11.62
C ASP A 162 5.67 -10.98 11.97
N ASN A 163 5.49 -11.58 13.17
CA ASN A 163 4.26 -12.33 13.50
C ASN A 163 3.55 -11.88 14.79
N LEU A 164 3.72 -10.62 15.21
CA LEU A 164 2.85 -9.96 16.18
C LEU A 164 2.21 -8.73 15.53
N TRP A 165 1.02 -8.91 15.01
CA TRP A 165 0.33 -7.81 14.35
C TRP A 165 -0.14 -6.75 15.34
N THR A 166 0.21 -5.49 15.09
CA THR A 166 -0.22 -4.34 15.86
C THR A 166 -0.66 -3.21 14.92
N MET A 167 -1.53 -2.34 15.41
CA MET A 167 -1.73 -1.05 14.77
C MET A 167 -0.56 -0.12 15.07
N TYR A 168 -0.42 0.99 14.33
CA TYR A 168 0.63 1.99 14.57
C TYR A 168 0.47 2.70 15.93
N GLY A 169 0.31 1.94 17.01
CA GLY A 169 0.13 2.42 18.37
C GLY A 169 -0.72 1.49 19.22
N PRO A 170 -0.97 1.85 20.49
CA PRO A 170 -1.77 1.07 21.41
C PRO A 170 -3.16 0.73 20.87
N GLY A 171 -3.61 -0.50 21.07
CA GLY A 171 -4.88 -1.00 20.56
C GLY A 171 -4.93 -2.52 20.43
N PRO A 172 -6.00 -3.06 19.83
CA PRO A 172 -6.16 -4.49 19.60
C PRO A 172 -5.01 -5.02 18.77
N CYS A 173 -4.43 -6.14 19.22
CA CYS A 173 -3.30 -6.80 18.59
C CYS A 173 -3.31 -8.30 18.88
N GLY A 174 -2.40 -9.02 18.25
CA GLY A 174 -2.24 -10.43 18.54
C GLY A 174 -1.29 -11.15 17.60
N PRO A 175 -0.96 -12.41 17.92
CA PRO A 175 -0.15 -13.24 17.07
C PRO A 175 -0.82 -13.42 15.70
N ASP A 176 -0.02 -13.57 14.69
CA ASP A 176 -0.51 -13.88 13.36
C ASP A 176 0.26 -15.02 12.71
N THR A 177 -0.27 -15.49 11.60
CA THR A 177 0.32 -16.50 10.74
C THR A 177 0.16 -16.04 9.29
N GLU A 178 1.28 -15.89 8.63
CA GLU A 178 1.33 -15.45 7.25
C GLU A 178 1.57 -16.63 6.30
N LEU A 179 0.90 -16.61 5.16
CA LEU A 179 1.03 -17.63 4.13
C LEU A 179 1.87 -17.08 2.96
N PHE A 180 2.93 -17.81 2.65
CA PHE A 180 3.89 -17.45 1.61
C PHE A 180 3.89 -18.48 0.48
N MET A 181 3.95 -18.01 -0.76
CA MET A 181 4.26 -18.85 -1.91
C MET A 181 5.77 -18.88 -2.15
N ASP A 182 6.38 -20.07 -2.12
CA ASP A 182 7.75 -20.27 -2.61
C ASP A 182 7.76 -20.26 -4.14
N ARG A 183 8.36 -19.22 -4.72
CA ARG A 183 8.46 -19.02 -6.17
C ARG A 183 9.70 -19.66 -6.80
N GLY A 184 10.42 -20.44 -5.98
CA GLY A 184 11.59 -21.20 -6.40
C GLY A 184 12.93 -20.49 -6.16
N GLU A 185 13.97 -21.26 -6.18
CA GLU A 185 15.35 -20.80 -5.87
C GLU A 185 15.89 -19.81 -6.89
N ALA A 186 15.43 -19.88 -8.14
CA ALA A 186 15.90 -19.02 -9.22
C ALA A 186 15.67 -17.51 -8.98
N VAL A 187 14.66 -17.16 -8.16
CA VAL A 187 14.35 -15.76 -7.78
C VAL A 187 14.77 -15.45 -6.34
N GLY A 188 15.43 -16.39 -5.67
CA GLY A 188 15.92 -16.26 -4.30
C GLY A 188 17.28 -15.58 -4.20
N CYS A 189 17.71 -15.35 -2.95
CA CYS A 189 19.04 -14.78 -2.66
C CYS A 189 20.19 -15.78 -2.75
N GLY A 190 19.91 -17.07 -2.98
CA GLY A 190 20.92 -18.14 -3.05
C GLY A 190 21.51 -18.56 -1.69
N LEU A 191 21.04 -18.00 -0.58
CA LEU A 191 21.53 -18.38 0.74
C LEU A 191 20.86 -19.67 1.23
N PRO A 192 21.57 -20.60 1.89
CA PRO A 192 21.01 -21.83 2.45
C PRO A 192 19.94 -21.54 3.52
N THR A 193 19.97 -20.36 4.15
CA THR A 193 19.02 -19.92 5.17
C THR A 193 17.80 -19.19 4.60
N CYS A 194 17.66 -19.15 3.26
CA CYS A 194 16.55 -18.48 2.60
C CYS A 194 15.22 -19.16 2.94
N ARG A 195 14.35 -18.45 3.65
CA ARG A 195 13.02 -18.89 4.12
C ARG A 195 12.09 -17.67 4.25
N PRO A 196 10.79 -17.82 4.54
CA PRO A 196 9.93 -16.70 4.94
C PRO A 196 10.58 -15.82 6.00
N GLY A 197 10.42 -14.48 5.88
CA GLY A 197 11.20 -13.48 6.62
C GLY A 197 12.44 -12.98 5.85
N CYS A 198 12.86 -13.66 4.77
CA CYS A 198 13.92 -13.17 3.88
C CYS A 198 13.41 -12.02 3.00
N SER A 199 14.24 -10.97 2.83
CA SER A 199 13.91 -9.81 2.01
C SER A 199 13.97 -10.05 0.48
N CYS A 200 14.40 -11.24 0.04
CA CYS A 200 14.48 -11.58 -1.39
C CYS A 200 13.10 -11.86 -2.01
N GLU A 201 13.09 -12.05 -3.34
CA GLU A 201 11.85 -12.23 -4.11
C GLU A 201 11.28 -13.66 -4.08
N ARG A 202 11.93 -14.62 -3.41
CA ARG A 202 11.53 -16.03 -3.41
C ARG A 202 10.19 -16.28 -2.74
N PHE A 203 10.01 -15.73 -1.53
CA PHE A 203 8.81 -15.95 -0.72
C PHE A 203 7.88 -14.75 -0.86
N LEU A 204 6.75 -14.96 -1.52
CA LEU A 204 5.70 -13.96 -1.65
C LEU A 204 4.60 -14.22 -0.63
N GLU A 205 4.53 -13.40 0.41
CA GLU A 205 3.39 -13.35 1.32
C GLU A 205 2.14 -12.97 0.53
N PHE A 206 1.05 -13.76 0.63
CA PHE A 206 -0.20 -13.48 -0.06
C PHE A 206 -1.41 -13.42 0.87
N TRP A 207 -1.33 -13.96 2.08
CA TRP A 207 -2.41 -13.95 3.06
C TRP A 207 -1.86 -13.86 4.48
N ASN A 208 -2.48 -13.02 5.32
CA ASN A 208 -2.19 -12.94 6.74
C ASN A 208 -3.47 -13.26 7.56
N LEU A 209 -3.37 -14.14 8.55
CA LEU A 209 -4.41 -14.50 9.50
C LEU A 209 -3.99 -13.99 10.88
N VAL A 210 -4.66 -12.95 11.37
CA VAL A 210 -4.37 -12.31 12.66
C VAL A 210 -5.37 -12.78 13.71
N PHE A 211 -4.85 -13.19 14.85
CA PHE A 211 -5.65 -13.62 16.01
C PHE A 211 -5.64 -12.50 17.05
N ILE A 212 -6.66 -11.66 17.03
CA ILE A 212 -6.79 -10.51 17.94
C ILE A 212 -7.14 -11.04 19.33
N GLU A 213 -6.15 -11.15 20.19
CA GLU A 213 -6.23 -11.78 21.53
C GLU A 213 -5.84 -10.82 22.65
N TYR A 214 -5.12 -9.72 22.32
CA TYR A 214 -4.58 -8.79 23.28
C TYR A 214 -4.93 -7.35 22.95
N GLU A 215 -4.90 -6.49 23.98
CA GLU A 215 -4.85 -5.03 23.86
C GLU A 215 -3.42 -4.60 24.20
N TRP A 216 -2.72 -3.96 23.27
CA TRP A 216 -1.46 -3.28 23.54
C TRP A 216 -1.76 -1.96 24.25
N LEU A 217 -1.23 -1.78 25.46
CA LEU A 217 -1.49 -0.63 26.32
C LEU A 217 -0.46 0.50 26.10
N PRO A 218 -0.80 1.76 26.48
CA PRO A 218 0.12 2.90 26.34
C PRO A 218 1.43 2.77 27.12
N ASP A 219 1.50 1.94 28.14
CA ASP A 219 2.72 1.65 28.93
C ASP A 219 3.61 0.58 28.29
N GLY A 220 3.22 0.05 27.12
CA GLY A 220 3.94 -0.99 26.39
C GLY A 220 3.61 -2.42 26.81
N SER A 221 2.73 -2.63 27.80
CA SER A 221 2.28 -3.95 28.23
C SER A 221 1.12 -4.47 27.36
N TYR A 222 0.84 -5.78 27.47
CA TYR A 222 -0.26 -6.45 26.77
C TYR A 222 -1.27 -7.00 27.77
N ALA A 223 -2.55 -6.71 27.58
CA ALA A 223 -3.63 -7.26 28.37
C ALA A 223 -4.49 -8.19 27.50
N PRO A 224 -4.90 -9.37 28.01
CA PRO A 224 -5.80 -10.26 27.26
C PRO A 224 -7.15 -9.57 26.97
N LEU A 225 -7.66 -9.67 25.76
CA LEU A 225 -8.98 -9.22 25.38
C LEU A 225 -10.05 -10.22 25.85
N PRO A 226 -11.19 -9.74 26.37
CA PRO A 226 -12.32 -10.61 26.74
C PRO A 226 -13.00 -11.22 25.51
N LEU A 227 -12.97 -10.55 24.39
CA LEU A 227 -13.51 -10.98 23.10
C LEU A 227 -12.34 -11.28 22.15
N ARG A 228 -12.12 -12.54 21.86
CA ARG A 228 -11.13 -12.96 20.85
C ARG A 228 -11.76 -12.87 19.47
N SER A 229 -11.03 -12.33 18.53
CA SER A 229 -11.48 -12.12 17.17
C SER A 229 -10.44 -12.64 16.18
N VAL A 230 -10.90 -12.95 14.97
CA VAL A 230 -10.02 -13.27 13.84
C VAL A 230 -10.17 -12.17 12.81
N ASP A 231 -9.04 -11.63 12.37
CA ASP A 231 -8.91 -10.74 11.23
C ASP A 231 -8.05 -11.40 10.17
N THR A 232 -8.53 -11.51 8.94
CA THR A 232 -7.68 -12.00 7.86
C THR A 232 -7.63 -11.02 6.70
N GLY A 233 -6.46 -10.91 6.09
CA GLY A 233 -6.24 -10.05 4.93
C GLY A 233 -5.46 -10.77 3.84
N MET A 234 -6.14 -11.15 2.75
CA MET A 234 -5.50 -11.65 1.54
C MET A 234 -5.32 -10.52 0.53
N GLY A 235 -4.09 -10.27 0.11
CA GLY A 235 -3.83 -9.31 -0.97
C GLY A 235 -4.31 -9.86 -2.31
N LEU A 236 -5.35 -9.25 -2.92
CA LEU A 236 -5.87 -9.70 -4.21
C LEU A 236 -4.78 -9.74 -5.28
N GLU A 237 -3.95 -8.71 -5.36
CA GLU A 237 -2.87 -8.62 -6.34
C GLU A 237 -1.80 -9.70 -6.11
N ARG A 238 -1.56 -10.07 -4.86
CA ARG A 238 -0.57 -11.09 -4.49
C ARG A 238 -1.08 -12.49 -4.82
N ILE A 239 -2.30 -12.84 -4.42
CA ILE A 239 -2.89 -14.14 -4.79
C ILE A 239 -3.13 -14.24 -6.30
N ALA A 240 -3.47 -13.14 -6.98
CA ALA A 240 -3.56 -13.13 -8.43
C ALA A 240 -2.20 -13.44 -9.10
N ALA A 241 -1.11 -12.86 -8.60
CA ALA A 241 0.22 -13.18 -9.10
C ALA A 241 0.58 -14.66 -8.93
N VAL A 242 0.23 -15.25 -7.77
CA VAL A 242 0.40 -16.69 -7.51
C VAL A 242 -0.38 -17.52 -8.53
N LEU A 243 -1.68 -17.28 -8.68
CA LEU A 243 -2.56 -18.08 -9.52
C LEU A 243 -2.36 -17.86 -11.02
N GLN A 244 -1.86 -16.69 -11.42
CA GLN A 244 -1.53 -16.35 -12.79
C GLN A 244 -0.06 -16.65 -13.14
N HIS A 245 0.69 -17.25 -12.21
CA HIS A 245 2.12 -17.61 -12.36
C HIS A 245 2.98 -16.40 -12.80
N LYS A 246 2.76 -15.24 -12.14
CA LYS A 246 3.50 -14.01 -12.42
C LYS A 246 4.64 -13.79 -11.42
N LEU A 247 5.79 -13.38 -11.92
CA LEU A 247 6.94 -13.08 -11.07
C LEU A 247 6.81 -11.73 -10.35
N THR A 248 6.05 -10.80 -10.93
CA THR A 248 5.82 -9.51 -10.31
C THR A 248 4.33 -9.18 -10.25
N LEU A 249 3.92 -8.41 -9.25
CA LEU A 249 2.53 -7.97 -9.11
C LEU A 249 2.08 -7.10 -10.30
N PHE A 250 3.02 -6.47 -10.98
CA PHE A 250 2.74 -5.59 -12.13
C PHE A 250 2.37 -6.34 -13.42
N GLU A 251 2.53 -7.66 -13.44
CA GLU A 251 2.25 -8.50 -14.61
C GLU A 251 0.86 -9.17 -14.56
N ILE A 252 0.09 -8.95 -13.49
CA ILE A 252 -1.25 -9.52 -13.35
C ILE A 252 -2.25 -8.84 -14.29
N ASP A 253 -3.36 -9.49 -14.48
CA ASP A 253 -4.46 -9.05 -15.38
C ASP A 253 -4.95 -7.62 -15.10
N LEU A 254 -5.00 -7.18 -13.83
CA LEU A 254 -5.45 -5.82 -13.46
C LEU A 254 -4.60 -4.71 -14.06
N PHE A 255 -3.31 -4.93 -14.29
CA PHE A 255 -2.41 -3.92 -14.86
C PHE A 255 -2.23 -4.04 -16.37
N ALA A 256 -2.70 -5.14 -16.99
CA ALA A 256 -2.45 -5.42 -18.40
C ALA A 256 -2.96 -4.31 -19.34
N GLY A 257 -4.15 -3.75 -19.09
CA GLY A 257 -4.70 -2.66 -19.89
C GLY A 257 -3.89 -1.37 -19.82
N ALA A 258 -3.46 -0.99 -18.61
CA ALA A 258 -2.63 0.18 -18.40
C ALA A 258 -1.24 0.02 -19.05
N HIS A 259 -0.62 -1.16 -18.93
CA HIS A 259 0.65 -1.45 -19.60
C HIS A 259 0.53 -1.43 -21.13
N GLN A 260 -0.56 -2.00 -21.67
CA GLN A 260 -0.82 -1.94 -23.10
C GLN A 260 -0.95 -0.49 -23.58
N ARG A 261 -1.78 0.33 -22.89
CA ARG A 261 -1.96 1.73 -23.26
C ARG A 261 -0.66 2.52 -23.16
N LEU A 262 0.12 2.29 -22.12
CA LEU A 262 1.42 2.93 -21.94
C LEU A 262 2.43 2.54 -23.04
N ALA A 263 2.38 1.31 -23.52
CA ALA A 263 3.22 0.87 -24.64
C ALA A 263 2.81 1.52 -25.98
N GLU A 264 1.52 1.78 -26.20
CA GLU A 264 1.01 2.50 -27.37
C GLU A 264 1.46 3.97 -27.38
N LEU A 265 1.49 4.60 -26.19
CA LEU A 265 1.88 6.00 -26.03
C LEU A 265 3.40 6.20 -26.11
N ALA A 266 4.17 5.26 -25.59
CA ALA A 266 5.63 5.30 -25.54
C ALA A 266 6.21 4.12 -26.34
N PRO A 267 6.37 4.22 -27.66
CA PRO A 267 6.95 3.16 -28.49
C PRO A 267 8.32 2.78 -27.99
N VAL A 268 8.54 1.46 -27.90
CA VAL A 268 9.68 0.88 -27.20
C VAL A 268 10.96 0.97 -28.04
N GLU A 269 11.94 1.71 -27.56
CA GLU A 269 13.34 1.47 -27.86
C GLU A 269 13.98 0.83 -26.63
N GLY A 270 14.10 -0.51 -26.64
CA GLY A 270 14.77 -1.28 -25.59
C GLY A 270 14.03 -1.34 -24.24
N ASP A 271 14.07 -2.48 -23.57
CA ASP A 271 13.49 -2.69 -22.24
C ASP A 271 14.59 -2.65 -21.17
N THR A 272 14.96 -1.44 -20.74
CA THR A 272 15.97 -1.25 -19.69
C THR A 272 15.35 -1.38 -18.30
N PRO A 273 16.10 -1.74 -17.24
CA PRO A 273 15.61 -1.77 -15.86
C PRO A 273 14.96 -0.44 -15.42
N ALA A 274 15.51 0.70 -15.85
CA ALA A 274 14.94 2.02 -15.57
C ALA A 274 13.56 2.20 -16.21
N ARG A 275 13.37 1.75 -17.46
CA ARG A 275 12.08 1.82 -18.15
C ARG A 275 11.06 0.85 -17.57
N GLN A 276 11.48 -0.35 -17.16
CA GLN A 276 10.62 -1.30 -16.45
C GLN A 276 10.14 -0.70 -15.12
N ARG A 277 11.05 -0.13 -14.33
CA ARG A 277 10.73 0.58 -13.10
C ARG A 277 9.76 1.74 -13.35
N ALA A 278 10.01 2.55 -14.37
CA ALA A 278 9.17 3.68 -14.73
C ALA A 278 7.72 3.23 -15.01
N ARG A 279 7.53 2.16 -15.81
CA ARG A 279 6.19 1.59 -16.07
C ARG A 279 5.50 1.14 -14.79
N ARG A 280 6.19 0.44 -13.90
CA ARG A 280 5.64 -0.03 -12.62
C ARG A 280 5.17 1.14 -11.74
N VAL A 281 6.00 2.16 -11.59
CA VAL A 281 5.67 3.35 -10.80
C VAL A 281 4.47 4.10 -11.40
N ILE A 282 4.40 4.24 -12.72
CA ILE A 282 3.29 4.92 -13.40
C ILE A 282 1.97 4.19 -13.15
N VAL A 283 1.89 2.90 -13.40
CA VAL A 283 0.62 2.16 -13.29
C VAL A 283 0.13 2.09 -11.83
N ASP A 284 1.03 1.92 -10.87
CA ASP A 284 0.69 1.95 -9.45
C ASP A 284 0.20 3.34 -9.02
N ALA A 285 0.92 4.40 -9.40
CA ALA A 285 0.57 5.77 -9.04
C ALA A 285 -0.78 6.21 -9.63
N VAL A 286 -1.07 5.85 -10.89
CA VAL A 286 -2.37 6.17 -11.51
C VAL A 286 -3.50 5.39 -10.84
N ARG A 287 -3.32 4.10 -10.53
CA ARG A 287 -4.32 3.32 -9.80
C ARG A 287 -4.57 3.88 -8.40
N SER A 288 -3.52 4.24 -7.69
CA SER A 288 -3.62 4.83 -6.35
C SER A 288 -4.31 6.20 -6.39
N ALA A 289 -3.96 7.05 -7.36
CA ALA A 289 -4.63 8.34 -7.58
C ALA A 289 -6.11 8.17 -7.94
N LEU A 290 -6.45 7.16 -8.74
CA LEU A 290 -7.83 6.78 -9.05
C LEU A 290 -8.59 6.41 -7.77
N TYR A 291 -8.05 5.53 -6.92
CA TYR A 291 -8.71 5.11 -5.66
C TYR A 291 -8.90 6.27 -4.69
N ILE A 292 -7.92 7.17 -4.58
CA ILE A 292 -8.02 8.39 -3.76
C ILE A 292 -9.11 9.32 -4.32
N SER A 293 -9.18 9.49 -5.64
CA SER A 293 -10.18 10.35 -6.30
C SER A 293 -11.59 9.78 -6.15
N LEU A 294 -11.77 8.46 -6.25
CA LEU A 294 -13.06 7.80 -5.99
C LEU A 294 -13.54 7.98 -4.55
N ALA A 295 -12.62 8.17 -3.59
CA ALA A 295 -12.96 8.54 -2.21
C ALA A 295 -13.24 10.05 -2.03
N GLY A 296 -13.41 10.81 -3.11
CA GLY A 296 -13.78 12.22 -3.10
C GLY A 296 -12.63 13.20 -2.83
N VAL A 297 -11.38 12.73 -2.84
CA VAL A 297 -10.20 13.57 -2.59
C VAL A 297 -9.71 14.17 -3.92
N VAL A 298 -9.45 15.46 -3.92
CA VAL A 298 -8.87 16.20 -5.06
C VAL A 298 -7.45 16.67 -4.75
N PRO A 299 -6.60 16.91 -5.78
CA PRO A 299 -5.25 17.41 -5.57
C PRO A 299 -5.23 18.74 -4.79
N ARG A 300 -4.50 18.76 -3.66
CA ARG A 300 -4.33 19.95 -2.79
C ARG A 300 -2.89 20.04 -2.29
N PRO A 301 -2.45 21.20 -1.76
CA PRO A 301 -1.07 21.34 -1.25
C PRO A 301 -0.82 20.66 0.10
N ASP A 302 -1.83 20.11 0.75
CA ASP A 302 -1.76 19.54 2.09
C ASP A 302 -2.63 18.28 2.26
N GLY A 303 -2.42 17.56 3.36
CA GLY A 303 -3.19 16.42 3.78
C GLY A 303 -3.32 15.34 2.70
N ARG A 304 -4.50 14.71 2.63
CA ARG A 304 -4.82 13.67 1.64
C ARG A 304 -4.66 14.14 0.19
N GLY A 305 -4.98 15.42 -0.07
CA GLY A 305 -4.82 16.02 -1.40
C GLY A 305 -3.38 16.16 -1.84
N TYR A 306 -2.45 16.27 -0.91
CA TYR A 306 -1.02 16.29 -1.21
C TYR A 306 -0.53 14.91 -1.69
N VAL A 307 -1.03 13.83 -1.10
CA VAL A 307 -0.64 12.46 -1.52
C VAL A 307 -1.01 12.21 -2.98
N ILE A 308 -2.23 12.60 -3.40
CA ILE A 308 -2.61 12.44 -4.83
C ILE A 308 -1.72 13.28 -5.74
N ARG A 309 -1.33 14.50 -5.32
CA ARG A 309 -0.36 15.31 -6.08
C ARG A 309 1.02 14.67 -6.17
N GLN A 310 1.51 14.07 -5.08
CA GLN A 310 2.79 13.35 -5.09
C GLN A 310 2.75 12.17 -6.08
N LEU A 311 1.69 11.36 -6.07
CA LEU A 311 1.51 10.24 -6.99
C LEU A 311 1.52 10.70 -8.45
N ILE A 312 0.73 11.71 -8.80
CA ILE A 312 0.66 12.28 -10.15
C ILE A 312 2.02 12.81 -10.61
N ARG A 313 2.70 13.58 -9.77
CA ARG A 313 4.00 14.18 -10.07
C ARG A 313 5.10 13.16 -10.23
N ARG A 314 5.07 12.13 -9.38
CA ARG A 314 6.00 11.00 -9.47
C ARG A 314 5.81 10.23 -10.78
N ALA A 315 4.56 9.93 -11.15
CA ALA A 315 4.24 9.27 -12.41
C ALA A 315 4.62 10.11 -13.63
N ALA A 316 4.34 11.41 -13.63
CA ALA A 316 4.71 12.34 -14.70
C ALA A 316 6.24 12.39 -14.91
N ARG A 317 7.02 12.39 -13.82
CA ARG A 317 8.49 12.26 -13.92
C ARG A 317 8.91 10.96 -14.57
N GLN A 318 8.30 9.83 -14.18
CA GLN A 318 8.63 8.54 -14.78
C GLN A 318 8.25 8.47 -16.27
N GLY A 319 7.22 9.22 -16.69
CA GLY A 319 6.88 9.38 -18.10
C GLY A 319 8.03 9.95 -18.92
N ARG A 320 8.81 10.89 -18.37
CA ARG A 320 10.00 11.45 -19.06
C ARG A 320 11.06 10.38 -19.35
N ILE A 321 11.23 9.39 -18.46
CA ILE A 321 12.14 8.26 -18.67
C ILE A 321 11.66 7.38 -19.86
N LEU A 322 10.35 7.32 -20.08
CA LEU A 322 9.74 6.61 -21.20
C LEU A 322 9.72 7.44 -22.50
N GLY A 323 10.12 8.72 -22.46
CA GLY A 323 10.06 9.64 -23.61
C GLY A 323 8.70 10.30 -23.81
N LEU A 324 7.82 10.25 -22.80
CA LEU A 324 6.52 10.90 -22.85
C LEU A 324 6.65 12.37 -22.47
N GLU A 325 6.38 13.27 -23.41
CA GLU A 325 6.50 14.71 -23.23
C GLU A 325 5.17 15.41 -23.00
N GLN A 326 4.07 14.79 -23.43
CA GLN A 326 2.70 15.30 -23.26
C GLN A 326 2.01 14.62 -22.08
N PRO A 327 1.01 15.25 -21.46
CA PRO A 327 0.21 14.63 -20.42
C PRO A 327 -0.45 13.35 -20.91
N PHE A 328 -0.33 12.27 -20.13
CA PHE A 328 -0.78 10.93 -20.51
C PHE A 328 -1.49 10.16 -19.38
N LEU A 329 -1.36 10.63 -18.12
CA LEU A 329 -1.83 9.87 -16.97
C LEU A 329 -3.34 9.61 -17.00
N GLY A 330 -4.13 10.57 -17.48
CA GLY A 330 -5.57 10.42 -17.62
C GLY A 330 -5.98 9.31 -18.59
N GLU A 331 -5.13 9.01 -19.59
CA GLU A 331 -5.40 7.96 -20.57
C GLU A 331 -5.30 6.54 -20.02
N LEU A 332 -4.71 6.38 -18.83
CA LEU A 332 -4.57 5.09 -18.15
C LEU A 332 -5.76 4.75 -17.24
N VAL A 333 -6.63 5.71 -16.93
CA VAL A 333 -7.75 5.53 -16.00
C VAL A 333 -8.77 4.52 -16.53
N ALA A 334 -9.24 4.70 -17.76
CA ALA A 334 -10.21 3.79 -18.36
C ALA A 334 -9.69 2.33 -18.49
N PRO A 335 -8.46 2.08 -19.01
CA PRO A 335 -7.90 0.73 -19.05
C PRO A 335 -7.76 0.04 -17.70
N ILE A 336 -7.50 0.78 -16.60
CA ILE A 336 -7.45 0.22 -15.24
C ILE A 336 -8.84 -0.23 -14.80
N ILE A 337 -9.86 0.60 -15.01
CA ILE A 337 -11.25 0.28 -14.65
C ILE A 337 -11.78 -0.89 -15.46
N GLU A 338 -11.54 -0.93 -16.76
CA GLU A 338 -12.01 -2.00 -17.67
C GLU A 338 -11.48 -3.38 -17.25
N ARG A 339 -10.20 -3.46 -16.84
CA ARG A 339 -9.61 -4.74 -16.39
C ARG A 339 -10.10 -5.18 -15.02
N GLY A 340 -10.52 -4.26 -14.18
CA GLY A 340 -11.08 -4.51 -12.85
C GLY A 340 -12.58 -4.22 -12.75
N GLU A 341 -13.36 -4.38 -13.83
CA GLU A 341 -14.75 -3.93 -13.91
C GLU A 341 -15.60 -4.34 -12.70
N ASP A 342 -15.49 -5.60 -12.25
CA ASP A 342 -16.23 -6.12 -11.10
C ASP A 342 -15.76 -5.55 -9.75
N LEU A 343 -14.60 -4.88 -9.71
CA LEU A 343 -14.06 -4.22 -8.52
C LEU A 343 -14.51 -2.76 -8.38
N PHE A 344 -15.24 -2.25 -9.37
CA PHE A 344 -15.74 -0.89 -9.41
C PHE A 344 -17.28 -0.88 -9.54
N SER A 345 -17.95 -0.13 -8.68
CA SER A 345 -19.38 0.05 -8.78
C SER A 345 -19.77 0.77 -10.09
N PRO A 346 -21.01 0.65 -10.55
CA PRO A 346 -21.49 1.40 -11.74
C PRO A 346 -21.30 2.93 -11.60
N ASP A 347 -21.50 3.47 -10.38
CA ASP A 347 -21.31 4.88 -10.09
C ASP A 347 -19.83 5.28 -10.19
N GLU A 348 -18.92 4.51 -9.63
CA GLU A 348 -17.47 4.73 -9.73
C GLU A 348 -16.99 4.73 -11.18
N ARG A 349 -17.53 3.82 -12.03
CA ARG A 349 -17.20 3.78 -13.47
C ARG A 349 -17.65 5.02 -14.21
N GLN A 350 -18.79 5.62 -13.83
CA GLN A 350 -19.27 6.88 -14.40
C GLN A 350 -18.37 8.08 -14.07
N HIS A 351 -17.62 8.03 -12.96
CA HIS A 351 -16.68 9.08 -12.59
C HIS A 351 -15.33 9.01 -13.32
N ALA A 352 -15.03 7.92 -14.04
CA ALA A 352 -13.75 7.72 -14.72
C ALA A 352 -13.32 8.91 -15.64
N PRO A 353 -14.19 9.49 -16.50
CA PRO A 353 -13.80 10.59 -17.35
C PRO A 353 -13.45 11.86 -16.56
N HIS A 354 -14.16 12.13 -15.46
CA HIS A 354 -13.87 13.25 -14.60
C HIS A 354 -12.51 13.06 -13.91
N ILE A 355 -12.24 11.87 -13.37
CA ILE A 355 -10.96 11.56 -12.71
C ILE A 355 -9.81 11.66 -13.71
N ALA A 356 -9.98 11.14 -14.93
CA ALA A 356 -8.98 11.29 -16.00
C ALA A 356 -8.65 12.77 -16.27
N THR A 357 -9.66 13.66 -16.28
CA THR A 357 -9.47 15.09 -16.41
C THR A 357 -8.69 15.69 -15.24
N VAL A 358 -9.02 15.31 -13.99
CA VAL A 358 -8.32 15.77 -12.78
C VAL A 358 -6.84 15.40 -12.82
N LEU A 359 -6.52 14.15 -13.20
CA LEU A 359 -5.13 13.69 -13.31
C LEU A 359 -4.38 14.47 -14.40
N THR A 360 -4.98 14.62 -15.59
CA THR A 360 -4.40 15.37 -16.71
C THR A 360 -4.14 16.83 -16.37
N ASP A 361 -5.04 17.48 -15.65
CA ASP A 361 -4.92 18.89 -15.30
C ASP A 361 -3.81 19.12 -14.25
N GLU A 362 -3.67 18.26 -13.23
CA GLU A 362 -2.54 18.36 -12.29
C GLU A 362 -1.22 18.02 -12.97
N GLU A 363 -1.20 17.07 -13.90
CA GLU A 363 -0.01 16.72 -14.69
C GLU A 363 0.45 17.92 -15.52
N ARG A 364 -0.46 18.61 -16.25
CA ARG A 364 -0.16 19.83 -17.01
C ARG A 364 0.39 20.95 -16.14
N ARG A 365 -0.22 21.16 -14.97
CA ARG A 365 0.27 22.19 -14.02
C ARG A 365 1.69 21.89 -13.55
N PHE A 366 2.02 20.61 -13.42
CA PHE A 366 3.33 20.18 -12.95
C PHE A 366 4.40 20.17 -14.05
N GLU A 367 4.03 20.10 -15.32
CA GLU A 367 4.96 19.96 -16.45
C GLU A 367 6.04 21.06 -16.49
N HIS A 368 5.64 22.31 -16.33
CA HIS A 368 6.59 23.43 -16.29
C HIS A 368 7.52 23.35 -15.06
N VAL A 369 6.96 23.02 -13.90
CA VAL A 369 7.72 22.83 -12.65
C VAL A 369 8.71 21.67 -12.80
N LEU A 370 8.29 20.57 -13.39
CA LEU A 370 9.12 19.39 -13.63
C LEU A 370 10.32 19.73 -14.54
N THR A 371 10.06 20.33 -15.68
CA THR A 371 11.10 20.68 -16.64
C THR A 371 12.12 21.66 -16.06
N THR A 372 11.66 22.67 -15.33
CA THR A 372 12.53 23.66 -14.68
C THR A 372 13.29 23.04 -13.51
N GLY A 373 12.62 22.26 -12.67
CA GLY A 373 13.22 21.61 -11.51
C GLY A 373 14.31 20.61 -11.87
N LEU A 374 14.10 19.78 -12.88
CA LEU A 374 15.11 18.83 -13.36
C LEU A 374 16.38 19.54 -13.82
N ARG A 375 16.26 20.66 -14.60
CA ARG A 375 17.41 21.46 -15.01
C ARG A 375 18.16 22.08 -13.83
N LEU A 376 17.46 22.46 -12.78
CA LEU A 376 18.08 23.01 -11.58
C LEU A 376 18.79 21.91 -10.77
N LEU A 377 18.17 20.74 -10.60
CA LEU A 377 18.80 19.56 -9.97
C LEU A 377 20.10 19.16 -10.68
N ASP A 378 20.13 19.21 -12.01
CA ASP A 378 21.33 18.88 -12.80
C ASP A 378 22.49 19.89 -12.56
N ARG A 379 22.19 21.09 -12.08
CA ARG A 379 23.19 22.14 -11.76
C ARG A 379 23.56 22.18 -10.28
N MET A 380 22.83 21.50 -9.43
CA MET A 380 23.13 21.42 -8.01
C MET A 380 24.45 20.67 -7.79
N LYS A 381 25.30 21.22 -6.94
CA LYS A 381 26.55 20.58 -6.55
C LYS A 381 26.46 20.16 -5.09
N PRO A 382 26.65 18.86 -4.81
CA PRO A 382 26.78 18.39 -3.43
C PRO A 382 28.08 18.96 -2.81
N ASP A 383 28.11 18.99 -1.49
CA ASP A 383 29.32 19.27 -0.73
C ASP A 383 30.37 18.16 -0.85
N ALA A 384 31.51 18.29 -0.15
CA ALA A 384 32.57 17.29 -0.14
C ALA A 384 32.14 15.91 0.43
N GLY A 385 31.04 15.86 1.19
CA GLY A 385 30.42 14.65 1.71
C GLY A 385 29.37 14.02 0.81
N GLY A 386 29.13 14.59 -0.38
CA GLY A 386 28.10 14.09 -1.31
C GLY A 386 26.68 14.50 -0.93
N THR A 387 26.49 15.58 -0.15
CA THR A 387 25.19 15.99 0.39
C THR A 387 24.78 17.36 -0.19
N ILE A 388 23.51 17.46 -0.59
CA ILE A 388 22.86 18.75 -0.92
C ILE A 388 22.34 19.38 0.37
N SER A 389 22.68 20.66 0.60
CA SER A 389 22.24 21.38 1.80
C SER A 389 20.72 21.57 1.84
N GLY A 390 20.15 21.57 3.05
CA GLY A 390 18.72 21.83 3.26
C GLY A 390 18.26 23.17 2.71
N GLU A 391 19.11 24.19 2.72
CA GLU A 391 18.82 25.51 2.14
C GLU A 391 18.68 25.47 0.60
N GLN A 392 19.51 24.67 -0.10
CA GLN A 392 19.39 24.47 -1.54
C GLN A 392 18.10 23.74 -1.89
N LEU A 393 17.77 22.69 -1.11
CA LEU A 393 16.54 21.92 -1.27
C LEU A 393 15.31 22.81 -1.01
N PHE A 394 15.36 23.63 0.05
CA PHE A 394 14.31 24.60 0.39
C PHE A 394 14.05 25.61 -0.73
N ARG A 395 15.08 26.19 -1.33
CA ARG A 395 14.91 27.12 -2.46
C ARG A 395 14.24 26.47 -3.65
N LEU A 396 14.62 25.23 -3.98
CA LEU A 396 13.99 24.46 -5.04
C LEU A 396 12.49 24.25 -4.75
N HIS A 397 12.17 23.92 -3.49
CA HIS A 397 10.80 23.68 -3.05
C HIS A 397 9.98 24.97 -2.97
N ALA A 398 10.44 25.96 -2.23
CA ALA A 398 9.68 27.16 -1.91
C ALA A 398 9.60 28.16 -3.08
N GLU A 399 10.69 28.34 -3.83
CA GLU A 399 10.75 29.32 -4.92
C GLU A 399 10.30 28.76 -6.27
N ARG A 400 10.43 27.47 -6.48
CA ARG A 400 10.15 26.80 -7.78
C ARG A 400 8.97 25.84 -7.73
N GLY A 401 8.44 25.54 -6.55
CA GLY A 401 7.34 24.61 -6.36
C GLY A 401 7.70 23.15 -6.65
N PHE A 402 9.00 22.83 -6.77
CA PHE A 402 9.44 21.44 -6.99
C PHE A 402 9.40 20.69 -5.67
N PRO A 403 8.71 19.51 -5.58
CA PRO A 403 8.58 18.78 -4.33
C PRO A 403 9.95 18.35 -3.77
N ALA A 404 10.18 18.58 -2.48
CA ALA A 404 11.45 18.26 -1.84
C ALA A 404 11.74 16.76 -1.77
N ASP A 405 10.71 15.97 -1.50
CA ASP A 405 10.72 14.51 -1.51
C ASP A 405 11.07 13.94 -2.90
N LEU A 406 10.45 14.46 -3.96
CA LEU A 406 10.78 14.08 -5.33
C LEU A 406 12.22 14.49 -5.71
N ALA A 407 12.69 15.65 -5.25
CA ALA A 407 14.09 16.08 -5.46
C ALA A 407 15.05 15.13 -4.75
N ALA A 408 14.76 14.75 -3.51
CA ALA A 408 15.56 13.83 -2.73
C ALA A 408 15.60 12.42 -3.38
N GLU A 409 14.47 11.92 -3.88
CA GLU A 409 14.42 10.64 -4.62
C GLU A 409 15.34 10.68 -5.85
N ILE A 410 15.28 11.76 -6.64
CA ILE A 410 16.13 11.93 -7.83
C ILE A 410 17.62 12.00 -7.48
N LEU A 411 17.94 12.72 -6.40
CA LEU A 411 19.31 12.85 -5.92
C LEU A 411 19.84 11.53 -5.38
N ALA A 412 19.02 10.78 -4.63
CA ALA A 412 19.36 9.45 -4.12
C ALA A 412 19.65 8.44 -5.25
N GLU A 413 18.94 8.49 -6.37
CA GLU A 413 19.23 7.69 -7.57
C GLU A 413 20.61 7.99 -8.16
N ARG A 414 21.15 9.18 -7.89
CA ARG A 414 22.50 9.62 -8.32
C ARG A 414 23.56 9.37 -7.25
N GLY A 415 23.20 8.75 -6.12
CA GLY A 415 24.08 8.53 -4.97
C GLY A 415 24.36 9.80 -4.15
N ILE A 416 23.49 10.82 -4.25
CA ILE A 416 23.58 12.10 -3.54
C ILE A 416 22.57 12.09 -2.41
N THR A 417 23.01 12.46 -1.19
CA THR A 417 22.15 12.61 -0.01
C THR A 417 21.63 14.04 0.13
N VAL A 418 20.62 14.24 0.99
CA VAL A 418 20.06 15.56 1.30
C VAL A 418 20.07 15.83 2.82
N ASP A 419 20.31 17.07 3.20
CA ASP A 419 20.22 17.54 4.58
C ASP A 419 18.77 17.90 4.93
N TRP A 420 18.01 16.90 5.41
CA TRP A 420 16.63 17.09 5.82
C TRP A 420 16.47 18.01 7.02
N SER A 421 17.39 17.95 7.99
CA SER A 421 17.32 18.82 9.18
C SER A 421 17.50 20.29 8.82
N GLY A 422 18.41 20.60 7.90
CA GLY A 422 18.57 21.95 7.33
C GLY A 422 17.35 22.40 6.52
N PHE A 423 16.70 21.49 5.80
CA PHE A 423 15.46 21.77 5.07
C PHE A 423 14.31 22.13 6.01
N GLU A 424 14.08 21.35 7.06
CA GLU A 424 13.03 21.59 8.07
C GLU A 424 13.26 22.93 8.77
N ALA A 425 14.51 23.23 9.16
CA ALA A 425 14.87 24.51 9.76
C ALA A 425 14.61 25.69 8.81
N ALA A 426 14.86 25.52 7.51
CA ALA A 426 14.56 26.56 6.51
C ALA A 426 13.05 26.78 6.32
N MET A 427 12.27 25.70 6.29
CA MET A 427 10.81 25.74 6.25
C MET A 427 10.22 26.46 7.47
N GLU A 428 10.66 26.15 8.67
CA GLU A 428 10.18 26.79 9.92
C GLU A 428 10.49 28.29 9.93
N ARG A 429 11.70 28.70 9.50
CA ARG A 429 12.04 30.13 9.33
C ARG A 429 11.10 30.82 8.35
N HIS A 430 10.80 30.18 7.23
CA HIS A 430 9.89 30.70 6.22
C HIS A 430 8.45 30.86 6.74
N HIS A 431 7.95 29.85 7.46
CA HIS A 431 6.63 29.90 8.10
C HIS A 431 6.52 31.04 9.12
N THR A 432 7.56 31.24 9.92
CA THR A 432 7.61 32.31 10.93
C THR A 432 7.57 33.69 10.26
N ILE A 433 8.36 33.91 9.20
CA ILE A 433 8.37 35.17 8.44
C ILE A 433 7.00 35.41 7.76
N SER A 434 6.41 34.38 7.18
CA SER A 434 5.09 34.48 6.51
C SER A 434 3.98 34.81 7.50
N ARG A 435 3.97 34.23 8.71
CA ARG A 435 3.02 34.56 9.79
C ARG A 435 3.21 35.98 10.29
N ALA A 436 4.43 36.44 10.50
CA ALA A 436 4.73 37.79 10.93
C ALA A 436 4.29 38.83 9.85
N SER A 437 4.48 38.52 8.58
CA SER A 437 4.05 39.41 7.46
C SER A 437 2.53 39.43 7.30
N ALA A 438 1.82 38.35 7.62
CA ALA A 438 0.35 38.28 7.63
C ALA A 438 -0.24 39.13 8.78
N SER A 439 0.33 39.03 9.99
CA SER A 439 -0.12 39.81 11.15
C SER A 439 0.08 41.32 10.96
N ASN A 440 1.16 41.74 10.29
CA ASN A 440 1.38 43.14 9.96
C ASN A 440 0.40 43.69 8.88
N ARG A 441 -0.15 42.84 8.00
CA ARG A 441 -1.14 43.26 7.03
C ARG A 441 -2.56 43.42 7.59
N PHE A 442 -2.89 42.74 8.66
CA PHE A 442 -4.20 42.85 9.34
C PHE A 442 -4.17 43.84 10.53
N GLY A 443 -3.00 44.33 10.94
CA GLY A 443 -2.85 45.28 12.05
C GLY A 443 -2.98 46.74 11.73
N THR A 444 -3.25 47.15 10.45
CA THR A 444 -3.31 48.57 10.03
C THR A 444 -4.71 49.10 9.70
N ASN A 445 -5.80 48.38 10.04
CA ASN A 445 -7.16 48.84 9.78
C ASN A 445 -7.97 49.28 11.01
N ASP A 446 -7.33 49.53 12.16
CA ASP A 446 -8.01 50.00 13.38
C ASP A 446 -7.52 51.41 13.85
N VAL A 447 -7.35 52.32 12.89
CA VAL A 447 -7.25 53.79 13.21
C VAL A 447 -8.02 54.57 12.17
N LEU A 448 -9.34 54.57 12.25
CA LEU A 448 -10.24 55.59 11.76
C LEU A 448 -11.71 55.25 12.18
N ALA A 449 -11.98 55.35 13.48
CA ALA A 449 -13.34 55.56 13.98
C ALA A 449 -13.23 56.38 15.27
N GLY A 450 -13.23 57.67 15.12
CA GLY A 450 -13.22 58.61 16.20
C GLY A 450 -13.29 60.03 15.70
N GLU A 451 -14.50 60.44 15.26
CA GLU A 451 -15.10 61.75 15.44
C GLU A 451 -16.58 61.71 15.04
#